data_f085b4e9e63d267ee7ec6ddcae0b714a
#
_entry.id   f085b4e9e63d267ee7ec6ddcae0b714a
#
_cell.length_a   1.000
_cell.length_b   1.000
_cell.length_c   1.000
_cell.angle_alpha   90.00
_cell.angle_beta   90.00
_cell.angle_gamma   90.00
#
_symmetry.space_group_name_H-M   'P 1'
#
loop_
_entity.id
_entity.type
_entity.pdbx_description
1 polymer ?
#
loop_
_entity_poly.entity_id
_entity_poly.type
_entity_poly.pdbx_seq_one_letter_code
_entity_poly.pdbx_strand_id
1 'polypeptide(L)' 'MFKITVDVDGMQCGMCENHVNEAVRGAFPVKKVSSSHSKKQTVIITEQDIDEQELKAVIDGTGYESGAVRKAVSYTHLT' A
#
# COMPACT_ATOMS: atom_id res chain seq x y z
N MET A 1 -12.51 5.56 -7.69
CA MET A 1 -11.74 4.83 -6.66
C MET A 1 -10.47 4.27 -7.29
N PHE A 2 -9.39 4.27 -6.56
CA PHE A 2 -8.10 3.81 -7.06
C PHE A 2 -7.66 2.57 -6.33
N LYS A 3 -7.08 1.64 -7.05
CA LYS A 3 -6.41 0.48 -6.48
C LYS A 3 -4.92 0.64 -6.75
N ILE A 4 -4.14 0.79 -5.71
CA ILE A 4 -2.70 1.02 -5.82
C ILE A 4 -1.99 -0.21 -5.28
N THR A 5 -1.13 -0.81 -6.09
CA THR A 5 -0.34 -1.96 -5.69
C THR A 5 1.12 -1.55 -5.64
N VAL A 6 1.74 -1.75 -4.49
CA VAL A 6 3.14 -1.40 -4.28
C VAL A 6 3.90 -2.66 -3.93
N ASP A 7 5.00 -2.90 -4.63
CA ASP A 7 5.89 -3.99 -4.27
C ASP A 7 6.67 -3.56 -3.03
N VAL A 8 6.66 -4.40 -2.00
CA VAL A 8 7.35 -4.12 -0.74
C VAL A 8 8.26 -5.30 -0.40
N ASP A 9 9.54 -5.01 -0.24
CA ASP A 9 10.50 -6.03 0.11
C ASP A 9 10.86 -5.91 1.58
N GLY A 10 11.17 -7.05 2.21
CA GLY A 10 11.57 -7.08 3.60
C GLY A 10 10.47 -7.53 4.56
N MET A 11 9.23 -7.63 4.12
CA MET A 11 8.17 -8.20 4.95
C MET A 11 8.39 -9.70 5.10
N GLN A 12 8.39 -10.17 6.35
CA GLN A 12 8.67 -11.59 6.61
C GLN A 12 7.55 -12.30 7.34
N CYS A 13 6.60 -11.58 7.91
CA CYS A 13 5.53 -12.18 8.69
C CYS A 13 4.34 -11.24 8.80
N GLY A 14 3.28 -11.70 9.45
CA GLY A 14 2.07 -10.91 9.60
C GLY A 14 2.25 -9.61 10.36
N MET A 15 3.17 -9.55 11.29
CA MET A 15 3.46 -8.30 12.00
C MET A 15 4.01 -7.24 11.07
N CYS A 16 4.84 -7.66 10.14
CA CYS A 16 5.38 -6.73 9.14
C CYS A 16 4.26 -6.18 8.26
N GLU A 17 3.32 -7.03 7.89
CA GLU A 17 2.15 -6.60 7.12
C GLU A 17 1.36 -5.54 7.86
N ASN A 18 1.08 -5.77 9.14
CA ASN A 18 0.34 -4.82 9.94
C ASN A 18 1.08 -3.50 10.08
N HIS A 19 2.39 -3.56 10.22
CA HIS A 19 3.21 -2.37 10.35
C HIS A 19 3.08 -1.47 9.11
N VAL A 20 3.18 -2.06 7.93
CA VAL A 20 3.01 -1.33 6.68
C VAL A 20 1.59 -0.80 6.56
N ASN A 21 0.58 -1.63 6.89
CA ASN A 21 -0.81 -1.20 6.83
C ASN A 21 -1.07 0.02 7.71
N GLU A 22 -0.58 0.01 8.93
CA GLU A 22 -0.78 1.12 9.84
C GLU A 22 -0.06 2.38 9.40
N ALA A 23 1.14 2.24 8.84
CA ALA A 23 1.89 3.38 8.34
C ALA A 23 1.13 4.07 7.20
N VAL A 24 0.57 3.30 6.29
CA VAL A 24 -0.20 3.85 5.18
C VAL A 24 -1.48 4.51 5.67
N ARG A 25 -2.19 3.86 6.58
CA ARG A 25 -3.43 4.42 7.13
C ARG A 25 -3.18 5.72 7.89
N GLY A 26 -2.07 5.80 8.59
CA GLY A 26 -1.73 7.01 9.32
C GLY A 26 -1.32 8.17 8.44
N ALA A 27 -0.81 7.89 7.26
CA ALA A 27 -0.31 8.91 6.35
C ALA A 27 -1.36 9.38 5.36
N PHE A 28 -2.30 8.52 4.97
CA PHE A 28 -3.26 8.82 3.91
C PHE A 28 -4.67 8.37 4.30
N PRO A 29 -5.71 9.10 3.86
CA PRO A 29 -7.10 8.71 4.13
C PRO A 29 -7.54 7.62 3.15
N VAL A 30 -7.08 6.40 3.38
CA VAL A 30 -7.39 5.27 2.51
C VAL A 30 -8.59 4.50 3.04
N LYS A 31 -9.31 3.85 2.14
CA LYS A 31 -10.46 3.02 2.53
C LYS A 31 -10.02 1.66 3.03
N LYS A 32 -9.02 1.09 2.40
CA LYS A 32 -8.54 -0.24 2.76
C LYS A 32 -7.09 -0.37 2.38
N VAL A 33 -6.33 -1.05 3.20
CA VAL A 33 -4.96 -1.39 2.89
C VAL A 33 -4.73 -2.83 3.32
N SER A 34 -4.08 -3.59 2.45
CA SER A 34 -3.79 -5.00 2.70
C SER A 34 -2.40 -5.31 2.21
N SER A 35 -1.58 -5.89 3.06
CA SER A 35 -0.22 -6.28 2.71
C SER A 35 -0.10 -7.79 2.71
N SER A 36 0.77 -8.32 1.85
CA SER A 36 1.04 -9.74 1.78
C SER A 36 2.54 -9.97 1.72
N HIS A 37 3.08 -10.64 2.74
CA HIS A 37 4.51 -10.94 2.76
C HIS A 37 4.87 -12.05 1.77
N SER A 38 3.96 -12.95 1.49
CA SER A 38 4.22 -14.02 0.53
C SER A 38 4.23 -13.51 -0.90
N LYS A 39 3.41 -12.51 -1.21
CA LYS A 39 3.39 -11.87 -2.53
C LYS A 39 4.31 -10.67 -2.61
N LYS A 40 4.84 -10.23 -1.48
CA LYS A 40 5.73 -9.07 -1.36
C LYS A 40 5.10 -7.81 -1.92
N GLN A 41 3.85 -7.59 -1.59
CA GLN A 41 3.14 -6.42 -2.09
C GLN A 41 2.10 -5.91 -1.12
N THR A 42 1.76 -4.63 -1.25
CA THR A 42 0.71 -3.98 -0.49
C THR A 42 -0.31 -3.42 -1.47
N VAL A 43 -1.58 -3.71 -1.23
CA VAL A 43 -2.68 -3.22 -2.05
C VAL A 43 -3.46 -2.19 -1.25
N ILE A 44 -3.69 -1.03 -1.84
CA ILE A 44 -4.36 0.09 -1.21
C ILE A 44 -5.58 0.47 -2.01
N ILE A 45 -6.72 0.58 -1.35
CA ILE A 45 -7.96 1.05 -1.98
C ILE A 45 -8.25 2.43 -1.40
N THR A 46 -8.33 3.41 -2.26
CA THR A 46 -8.54 4.79 -1.83
C THR A 46 -9.42 5.54 -2.83
N GLU A 47 -10.17 6.50 -2.33
CA GLU A 47 -11.00 7.34 -3.19
C GLU A 47 -10.19 8.46 -3.83
N GLN A 48 -9.05 8.80 -3.26
CA GLN A 48 -8.20 9.87 -3.76
C GLN A 48 -6.89 9.30 -4.26
N ASP A 49 -6.36 9.91 -5.30
CA ASP A 49 -5.06 9.51 -5.81
C ASP A 49 -3.96 9.86 -4.81
N ILE A 50 -2.98 9.00 -4.70
CA ILE A 50 -1.84 9.18 -3.81
C ILE A 50 -0.59 9.28 -4.68
N ASP A 51 0.27 10.25 -4.38
CA ASP A 51 1.53 10.42 -5.07
C ASP A 51 2.42 9.21 -4.79
N GLU A 52 2.98 8.62 -5.83
CA GLU A 52 3.85 7.47 -5.71
C GLU A 52 5.05 7.74 -4.82
N GLN A 53 5.63 8.91 -4.94
CA GLN A 53 6.82 9.24 -4.16
C GLN A 53 6.50 9.36 -2.68
N GLU A 54 5.35 9.94 -2.35
CA GLU A 54 4.92 10.03 -0.97
C GLU A 54 4.63 8.66 -0.39
N LEU A 55 3.98 7.80 -1.17
CA LEU A 55 3.66 6.46 -0.74
C LEU A 55 4.93 5.64 -0.49
N LYS A 56 5.88 5.73 -1.41
CA LYS A 56 7.17 5.05 -1.23
C LYS A 56 7.90 5.56 0.00
N ALA A 57 7.87 6.86 0.23
CA ALA A 57 8.53 7.45 1.40
C ALA A 57 7.94 6.92 2.70
N VAL A 58 6.62 6.77 2.75
CA VAL A 58 5.95 6.22 3.94
C VAL A 58 6.36 4.77 4.17
N ILE A 59 6.39 3.97 3.11
CA ILE A 59 6.77 2.56 3.22
C ILE A 59 8.26 2.43 3.59
N ASP A 60 9.11 3.20 2.96
CA ASP A 60 10.54 3.18 3.28
C ASP A 60 10.79 3.62 4.72
N GLY A 61 9.97 4.53 5.22
CA GLY A 61 10.06 4.99 6.60
C GLY A 61 9.77 3.91 7.64
N THR A 62 9.11 2.82 7.25
CA THR A 62 8.87 1.69 8.15
C THR A 62 10.07 0.76 8.26
N GLY A 63 11.08 0.95 7.41
CA GLY A 63 12.24 0.08 7.38
C GLY A 63 12.22 -0.96 6.27
N TYR A 64 11.18 -0.98 5.47
CA TYR A 64 11.07 -1.90 4.33
C TYR A 64 11.35 -1.14 3.04
N GLU A 65 11.65 -1.87 1.97
CA GLU A 65 11.93 -1.25 0.68
C GLU A 65 10.70 -1.28 -0.20
N SER A 66 10.31 -0.11 -0.70
CA SER A 66 9.25 -0.02 -1.69
C SER A 66 9.84 -0.21 -3.08
N GLY A 67 9.15 -0.98 -3.89
CA GLY A 67 9.55 -1.21 -5.28
C GLY A 67 8.62 -0.51 -6.25
N ALA A 68 8.17 -1.24 -7.28
CA ALA A 68 7.31 -0.67 -8.30
C ALA A 68 5.93 -0.34 -7.72
N VAL A 69 5.35 0.76 -8.19
CA VAL A 69 4.01 1.17 -7.81
C VAL A 69 3.14 1.11 -9.07
N ARG A 70 2.01 0.41 -8.94
CA ARG A 70 1.04 0.29 -10.03
C ARG A 70 -0.29 0.84 -9.56
N LYS A 71 -0.85 1.75 -10.32
CA LYS A 71 -2.13 2.35 -10.02
C LYS A 71 -3.16 1.92 -11.05
N ALA A 72 -4.35 1.61 -10.58
CA ALA A 72 -5.46 1.29 -11.45
C ALA A 72 -6.69 2.04 -10.96
N VAL A 73 -7.43 2.61 -11.88
CA VAL A 73 -8.70 3.24 -11.55
C VAL A 73 -9.76 2.16 -11.63
N SER A 74 -10.51 1.98 -10.54
CA SER A 74 -11.54 0.96 -10.47
C SER A 74 -12.91 1.65 -10.46
N TYR A 75 -13.75 1.22 -11.39
CA TYR A 75 -15.10 1.70 -11.43
C TYR A 75 -16.10 0.66 -10.97
N THR A 76 -15.57 -0.43 -10.47
CA THR A 76 -16.43 -1.55 -10.23
C THR A 76 -17.13 -1.50 -8.97
N HIS A 77 -16.77 -0.62 -8.24
CA HIS A 77 -17.46 -0.59 -7.10
C HIS A 77 -18.86 -0.79 -7.29
N LEU A 78 -19.12 -0.92 -8.21
CA LEU A 78 -20.34 -1.16 -8.38
C LEU A 78 -20.77 -2.15 -7.83
N THR A 79 -20.57 -2.25 -7.68
CA THR A 79 -21.07 -3.00 -7.23
C THR A 79 -21.33 -3.31 -6.83
#